data_d31cbc3c1964c6ad864cd40239476b76
#
_entry.id   d31cbc3c1964c6ad864cd40239476b76
#
_cell.length_a   1.000
_cell.length_b   1.000
_cell.length_c   1.000
_cell.angle_alpha   90.00
_cell.angle_beta   90.00
_cell.angle_gamma   90.00
#
_symmetry.space_group_name_H-M   'P 1'
#
loop_
_entity.id
_entity.type
_entity.pdbx_description
1 polymer ?
#
loop_
_entity_poly.entity_id
_entity_poly.type
_entity_poly.pdbx_seq_one_letter_code
_entity_poly.pdbx_strand_id
1 'polypeptide(L)'
;MAVQTDPVFDRDIFLLRQQLLRISDKYDVGDEKGSNILYVERPAHLLRNLGAVLAALVVGFLVFTVFTSVVSETPPDSTARTILVVLGIVLALIGAFAVGIPLSAKRHLTFYRDASKRERLLEVLQDKKWQPITTTYTVRDFRGQPLARLAKNWLYNVLRKRWYVYAPDGHLALVAKEDSLFLSILRRIPLPFFALLLTNFVILRPEGENTVGEFKRKFTILDRYVLDMSPDRERTVDRRVALALGVMLDTGERR
;
A
#
# COMPACT_ATOMS: atom_id res chain seq x y z
N MET A 1 28.49 -0.82 -15.33
CA MET A 1 27.85 0.32 -16.03
C MET A 1 26.97 1.03 -15.02
N ALA A 2 27.27 2.28 -14.68
CA ALA A 2 26.39 3.10 -13.85
C ALA A 2 25.04 3.23 -14.58
N VAL A 3 23.97 2.78 -13.95
CA VAL A 3 22.62 2.96 -14.49
C VAL A 3 22.37 4.46 -14.47
N GLN A 4 22.29 5.08 -15.64
CA GLN A 4 22.03 6.50 -15.77
C GLN A 4 20.63 6.76 -15.19
N THR A 5 20.59 7.27 -13.97
CA THR A 5 19.35 7.63 -13.28
C THR A 5 18.82 8.91 -13.93
N ASP A 6 17.53 8.95 -14.22
CA ASP A 6 16.89 10.15 -14.77
C ASP A 6 17.11 11.35 -13.83
N PRO A 7 17.55 12.51 -14.35
CA PRO A 7 17.86 13.70 -13.54
C PRO A 7 16.68 14.17 -12.65
N VAL A 8 15.46 13.80 -12.99
CA VAL A 8 14.29 14.14 -12.19
C VAL A 8 14.36 13.56 -10.76
N PHE A 9 15.07 12.44 -10.58
CA PHE A 9 15.27 11.82 -9.27
C PHE A 9 16.55 12.31 -8.56
N ASP A 10 17.41 13.08 -9.21
CA ASP A 10 18.66 13.56 -8.63
C ASP A 10 18.43 14.77 -7.71
N ARG A 11 17.69 14.54 -6.63
CA ARG A 11 17.37 15.56 -5.62
C ARG A 11 17.08 14.93 -4.27
N ASP A 12 17.17 15.74 -3.22
CA ASP A 12 17.00 15.27 -1.84
C ASP A 12 15.61 15.55 -1.27
N ILE A 13 14.89 16.54 -1.84
CA ILE A 13 13.55 16.92 -1.36
C ILE A 13 12.52 16.70 -2.45
N PHE A 14 11.42 16.02 -2.09
CA PHE A 14 10.25 15.80 -2.94
C PHE A 14 9.00 16.29 -2.21
N LEU A 15 8.23 17.15 -2.88
CA LEU A 15 6.93 17.62 -2.38
C LEU A 15 5.81 16.81 -3.02
N LEU A 16 5.11 15.98 -2.24
CA LEU A 16 4.00 15.17 -2.72
C LEU A 16 2.69 15.91 -2.43
N ARG A 17 1.89 16.15 -3.48
CA ARG A 17 0.57 16.79 -3.39
C ARG A 17 -0.47 15.83 -3.92
N GLN A 18 -1.35 15.36 -3.06
CA GLN A 18 -2.45 14.50 -3.48
C GLN A 18 -3.55 15.34 -4.16
N GLN A 19 -4.03 14.88 -5.30
CA GLN A 19 -5.20 15.45 -5.96
C GLN A 19 -6.47 14.88 -5.29
N LEU A 20 -7.22 15.73 -4.59
CA LEU A 20 -8.49 15.39 -3.95
C LEU A 20 -9.62 15.23 -4.99
N LEU A 21 -10.72 14.58 -4.58
CA LEU A 21 -11.96 14.42 -5.36
C LEU A 21 -11.83 13.58 -6.64
N ARG A 22 -10.87 12.66 -6.70
CA ARG A 22 -10.74 11.71 -7.81
C ARG A 22 -10.91 10.26 -7.34
N ILE A 23 -11.48 9.46 -8.24
CA ILE A 23 -11.70 8.02 -8.02
C ILE A 23 -10.35 7.25 -7.90
N SER A 24 -9.30 7.75 -8.57
CA SER A 24 -7.94 7.19 -8.53
C SER A 24 -7.05 8.05 -7.66
N ASP A 25 -6.17 7.45 -6.88
CA ASP A 25 -5.14 8.19 -6.15
C ASP A 25 -4.14 8.77 -7.14
N LYS A 26 -4.02 10.09 -7.15
CA LYS A 26 -3.13 10.85 -8.03
C LYS A 26 -2.30 11.81 -7.21
N TYR A 27 -1.01 11.87 -7.54
CA TYR A 27 -0.07 12.79 -6.90
C TYR A 27 0.67 13.58 -7.94
N ASP A 28 0.80 14.87 -7.68
CA ASP A 28 1.80 15.72 -8.31
C ASP A 28 3.01 15.74 -7.39
N VAL A 29 4.16 15.34 -7.89
CA VAL A 29 5.42 15.43 -7.17
C VAL A 29 6.14 16.68 -7.64
N GLY A 30 6.44 17.57 -6.71
CA GLY A 30 7.14 18.80 -6.95
C GLY A 30 8.57 18.75 -6.41
N ASP A 31 9.37 19.67 -6.93
CA ASP A 31 10.69 20.00 -6.40
C ASP A 31 10.62 20.90 -5.15
N GLU A 32 11.76 21.30 -4.62
CA GLU A 32 11.89 22.20 -3.47
C GLU A 32 11.20 23.55 -3.70
N LYS A 33 11.14 24.02 -4.94
CA LYS A 33 10.50 25.28 -5.35
C LYS A 33 9.00 25.11 -5.58
N GLY A 34 8.51 23.87 -5.55
CA GLY A 34 7.12 23.53 -5.76
C GLY A 34 6.72 23.37 -7.23
N SER A 35 7.67 23.35 -8.16
CA SER A 35 7.41 23.05 -9.58
C SER A 35 7.15 21.56 -9.75
N ASN A 36 6.09 21.20 -10.49
CA ASN A 36 5.77 19.80 -10.74
C ASN A 36 6.84 19.16 -11.62
N ILE A 37 7.37 18.02 -11.17
CA ILE A 37 8.46 17.28 -11.82
C ILE A 37 8.06 15.87 -12.21
N LEU A 38 7.07 15.28 -11.53
CA LEU A 38 6.55 13.94 -11.78
C LEU A 38 5.05 13.90 -11.51
N TYR A 39 4.39 12.99 -12.22
CA TYR A 39 3.01 12.62 -12.00
C TYR A 39 2.91 11.16 -11.59
N VAL A 40 2.18 10.89 -10.51
CA VAL A 40 2.01 9.54 -9.98
C VAL A 40 0.55 9.16 -10.00
N GLU A 41 0.24 7.99 -10.50
CA GLU A 41 -1.12 7.48 -10.54
C GLU A 41 -1.21 6.04 -10.03
N ARG A 42 -2.25 5.82 -9.23
CA ARG A 42 -2.72 4.51 -8.83
C ARG A 42 -4.11 4.32 -9.39
N PRO A 43 -4.27 3.57 -10.49
CA PRO A 43 -5.58 3.39 -11.11
C PRO A 43 -6.54 2.65 -10.18
N ALA A 44 -7.75 3.17 -10.02
CA ALA A 44 -8.83 2.49 -9.33
C ALA A 44 -9.58 1.61 -10.33
N HIS A 45 -9.46 0.32 -10.20
CA HIS A 45 -10.17 -0.66 -11.04
C HIS A 45 -11.58 -0.93 -10.47
N LEU A 46 -12.43 0.12 -10.33
CA LEU A 46 -13.72 0.03 -9.65
C LEU A 46 -14.62 -1.04 -10.25
N LEU A 47 -14.84 -1.03 -11.56
CA LEU A 47 -15.72 -1.98 -12.23
C LEU A 47 -15.23 -3.42 -12.06
N ARG A 48 -13.93 -3.64 -12.17
CA ARG A 48 -13.33 -4.96 -11.97
C ARG A 48 -13.48 -5.44 -10.53
N ASN A 49 -13.23 -4.58 -9.56
CA ASN A 49 -13.37 -4.92 -8.15
C ASN A 49 -14.83 -5.13 -7.76
N LEU A 50 -15.75 -4.32 -8.29
CA LEU A 50 -17.19 -4.52 -8.11
C LEU A 50 -17.64 -5.86 -8.71
N GLY A 51 -17.20 -6.16 -9.93
CA GLY A 51 -17.48 -7.45 -10.58
C GLY A 51 -16.92 -8.63 -9.77
N ALA A 52 -15.73 -8.51 -9.20
CA ALA A 52 -15.14 -9.53 -8.32
C ALA A 52 -15.98 -9.75 -7.05
N VAL A 53 -16.47 -8.68 -6.42
CA VAL A 53 -17.34 -8.76 -5.24
C VAL A 53 -18.69 -9.40 -5.60
N LEU A 54 -19.32 -8.98 -6.70
CA LEU A 54 -20.59 -9.57 -7.15
C LEU A 54 -20.43 -11.07 -7.46
N ALA A 55 -19.37 -11.46 -8.18
CA ALA A 55 -19.09 -12.87 -8.45
C ALA A 55 -18.86 -13.68 -7.15
N ALA A 56 -18.15 -13.12 -6.20
CA ALA A 56 -17.93 -13.74 -4.88
C ALA A 56 -19.25 -13.94 -4.13
N LEU A 57 -20.13 -12.93 -4.11
CA LEU A 57 -21.45 -13.01 -3.48
C LEU A 57 -22.35 -14.07 -4.15
N VAL A 58 -22.37 -14.11 -5.49
CA VAL A 58 -23.15 -15.11 -6.23
C VAL A 58 -22.67 -16.52 -5.90
N VAL A 59 -21.37 -16.77 -5.94
CA VAL A 59 -20.82 -18.12 -5.63
C VAL A 59 -21.07 -18.49 -4.16
N GLY A 60 -20.82 -17.57 -3.24
CA GLY A 60 -21.11 -17.78 -1.81
C GLY A 60 -22.58 -18.10 -1.56
N PHE A 61 -23.49 -17.36 -2.20
CA PHE A 61 -24.94 -17.60 -2.12
C PHE A 61 -25.33 -18.97 -2.70
N LEU A 62 -24.81 -19.34 -3.87
CA LEU A 62 -25.10 -20.65 -4.48
C LEU A 62 -24.61 -21.81 -3.60
N VAL A 63 -23.40 -21.73 -3.05
CA VAL A 63 -22.88 -22.74 -2.14
C VAL A 63 -23.75 -22.82 -0.89
N PHE A 64 -24.14 -21.69 -0.33
CA PHE A 64 -25.00 -21.64 0.86
C PHE A 64 -26.38 -22.23 0.59
N THR A 65 -27.02 -21.93 -0.55
CA THR A 65 -28.34 -22.49 -0.90
C THR A 65 -28.32 -23.99 -1.10
N VAL A 66 -27.27 -24.53 -1.75
CA VAL A 66 -27.09 -25.99 -1.87
C VAL A 66 -26.96 -26.62 -0.49
N PHE A 67 -26.19 -26.03 0.41
CA PHE A 67 -26.05 -26.55 1.77
C PHE A 67 -27.33 -26.47 2.58
N THR A 68 -28.09 -25.38 2.46
CA THR A 68 -29.38 -25.25 3.17
C THR A 68 -30.43 -26.26 2.71
N SER A 69 -30.42 -26.66 1.42
CA SER A 69 -31.31 -27.72 0.94
C SER A 69 -30.99 -29.09 1.57
N VAL A 70 -29.70 -29.40 1.75
CA VAL A 70 -29.28 -30.62 2.46
C VAL A 70 -29.64 -30.56 3.94
N VAL A 71 -29.46 -29.41 4.56
CA VAL A 71 -29.78 -29.20 5.99
C VAL A 71 -31.28 -29.32 6.27
N SER A 72 -32.13 -28.94 5.30
CA SER A 72 -33.61 -29.01 5.48
C SER A 72 -34.14 -30.45 5.71
N GLU A 73 -33.38 -31.46 5.26
CA GLU A 73 -33.73 -32.88 5.49
C GLU A 73 -33.33 -33.39 6.88
N THR A 74 -32.57 -32.59 7.65
CA THR A 74 -32.14 -32.99 9.02
C THR A 74 -33.10 -32.50 10.07
N PRO A 75 -33.31 -33.27 11.21
CA PRO A 75 -34.18 -32.86 12.29
C PRO A 75 -33.82 -31.48 12.86
N PRO A 76 -34.82 -30.60 13.17
CA PRO A 76 -34.58 -29.21 13.55
C PRO A 76 -33.65 -29.03 14.76
N ASP A 77 -33.79 -29.90 15.76
CA ASP A 77 -33.08 -29.78 17.05
C ASP A 77 -31.84 -30.66 17.15
N SER A 78 -31.35 -31.18 15.99
CA SER A 78 -30.19 -32.07 16.00
C SER A 78 -28.88 -31.28 16.00
N THR A 79 -27.90 -31.76 16.78
CA THR A 79 -26.51 -31.26 16.73
C THR A 79 -25.92 -31.34 15.31
N ALA A 80 -26.30 -32.37 14.55
CA ALA A 80 -25.90 -32.56 13.17
C ALA A 80 -26.35 -31.39 12.28
N ARG A 81 -27.56 -30.85 12.45
CA ARG A 81 -28.06 -29.69 11.73
C ARG A 81 -27.19 -28.44 12.00
N THR A 82 -26.86 -28.20 13.26
CA THR A 82 -25.99 -27.06 13.62
C THR A 82 -24.62 -27.18 12.99
N ILE A 83 -23.99 -28.36 13.00
CA ILE A 83 -22.69 -28.61 12.37
C ILE A 83 -22.77 -28.37 10.87
N LEU A 84 -23.80 -28.88 10.19
CA LEU A 84 -23.99 -28.69 8.75
C LEU A 84 -24.20 -27.22 8.38
N VAL A 85 -24.96 -26.46 9.15
CA VAL A 85 -25.16 -25.02 8.91
C VAL A 85 -23.81 -24.26 9.01
N VAL A 86 -23.04 -24.53 10.07
CA VAL A 86 -21.72 -23.91 10.25
C VAL A 86 -20.77 -24.29 9.10
N LEU A 87 -20.75 -25.55 8.72
CA LEU A 87 -19.95 -26.03 7.59
C LEU A 87 -20.37 -25.36 6.28
N GLY A 88 -21.67 -25.22 6.02
CA GLY A 88 -22.22 -24.53 4.85
C GLY A 88 -21.76 -23.07 4.77
N ILE A 89 -21.81 -22.35 5.91
CA ILE A 89 -21.32 -20.95 5.99
C ILE A 89 -19.82 -20.90 5.67
N VAL A 90 -19.02 -21.77 6.28
CA VAL A 90 -17.56 -21.81 6.06
C VAL A 90 -17.25 -22.09 4.59
N LEU A 91 -17.91 -23.07 3.97
CA LEU A 91 -17.70 -23.39 2.57
C LEU A 91 -18.19 -22.28 1.63
N ALA A 92 -19.28 -21.59 1.95
CA ALA A 92 -19.76 -20.44 1.21
C ALA A 92 -18.74 -19.30 1.24
N LEU A 93 -18.13 -19.02 2.40
CA LEU A 93 -17.06 -18.04 2.52
C LEU A 93 -15.82 -18.46 1.73
N ILE A 94 -15.39 -19.70 1.84
CA ILE A 94 -14.24 -20.22 1.08
C ILE A 94 -14.49 -20.07 -0.43
N GLY A 95 -15.67 -20.46 -0.92
CA GLY A 95 -16.05 -20.32 -2.32
C GLY A 95 -16.06 -18.85 -2.79
N ALA A 96 -16.63 -17.95 -1.98
CA ALA A 96 -16.63 -16.53 -2.25
C ALA A 96 -15.20 -15.97 -2.36
N PHE A 97 -14.32 -16.32 -1.42
CA PHE A 97 -12.91 -15.88 -1.46
C PHE A 97 -12.13 -16.50 -2.62
N ALA A 98 -12.36 -17.78 -2.91
CA ALA A 98 -11.70 -18.50 -4.01
C ALA A 98 -11.99 -17.85 -5.38
N VAL A 99 -13.15 -17.22 -5.56
CA VAL A 99 -13.54 -16.52 -6.78
C VAL A 99 -13.20 -15.02 -6.71
N GLY A 100 -13.53 -14.36 -5.62
CA GLY A 100 -13.37 -12.91 -5.50
C GLY A 100 -11.92 -12.45 -5.56
N ILE A 101 -10.99 -13.16 -4.91
CA ILE A 101 -9.58 -12.79 -4.87
C ILE A 101 -8.92 -12.85 -6.26
N PRO A 102 -9.02 -13.94 -7.04
CA PRO A 102 -8.43 -14.00 -8.38
C PRO A 102 -9.00 -12.95 -9.34
N LEU A 103 -10.28 -12.61 -9.23
CA LEU A 103 -10.92 -11.61 -10.07
C LEU A 103 -10.55 -10.18 -9.70
N SER A 104 -10.22 -9.89 -8.45
CA SER A 104 -9.84 -8.56 -8.00
C SER A 104 -8.60 -8.02 -8.73
N ALA A 105 -8.46 -6.69 -8.81
CA ALA A 105 -7.30 -6.05 -9.41
C ALA A 105 -6.12 -5.99 -8.42
N LYS A 106 -4.89 -6.19 -8.92
CA LYS A 106 -3.68 -5.84 -8.18
C LYS A 106 -3.54 -4.33 -8.05
N ARG A 107 -2.93 -3.90 -6.97
CA ARG A 107 -2.64 -2.49 -6.73
C ARG A 107 -1.29 -2.16 -7.35
N HIS A 108 -1.31 -1.37 -8.42
CA HIS A 108 -0.12 -0.85 -9.08
C HIS A 108 -0.05 0.64 -8.91
N LEU A 109 1.14 1.18 -8.90
CA LEU A 109 1.41 2.59 -8.83
C LEU A 109 2.48 2.90 -9.87
N THR A 110 2.22 3.90 -10.73
CA THR A 110 3.13 4.23 -11.83
C THR A 110 3.49 5.70 -11.75
N PHE A 111 4.78 5.97 -11.90
CA PHE A 111 5.35 7.31 -11.96
C PHE A 111 5.61 7.67 -13.41
N TYR A 112 5.08 8.80 -13.82
CA TYR A 112 5.22 9.36 -15.15
C TYR A 112 5.99 10.67 -15.09
N ARG A 113 6.62 11.04 -16.20
CA ARG A 113 7.26 12.35 -16.31
C ARG A 113 6.27 13.50 -16.13
N ASP A 114 5.09 13.34 -16.66
CA ASP A 114 4.04 14.35 -16.62
C ASP A 114 2.62 13.71 -16.67
N ALA A 115 1.60 14.56 -16.60
CA ALA A 115 0.20 14.15 -16.64
C ALA A 115 -0.25 13.57 -17.99
N SER A 116 0.54 13.69 -19.08
CA SER A 116 0.25 13.07 -20.38
C SER A 116 0.44 11.55 -20.38
N LYS A 117 1.18 11.02 -19.37
CA LYS A 117 1.45 9.60 -19.14
C LYS A 117 2.16 8.89 -20.30
N ARG A 118 2.85 9.64 -21.15
CA ARG A 118 3.56 9.09 -22.30
C ARG A 118 4.82 8.37 -21.91
N GLU A 119 5.53 8.88 -20.89
CA GLU A 119 6.80 8.36 -20.44
C GLU A 119 6.69 7.82 -19.00
N ARG A 120 6.83 6.51 -18.86
CA ARG A 120 6.89 5.84 -17.56
C ARG A 120 8.33 5.84 -17.07
N LEU A 121 8.54 6.20 -15.81
CA LEU A 121 9.87 6.28 -15.21
C LEU A 121 10.08 5.23 -14.13
N LEU A 122 9.02 4.90 -13.36
CA LEU A 122 9.09 3.98 -12.23
C LEU A 122 7.74 3.31 -12.02
N GLU A 123 7.75 2.06 -11.58
CA GLU A 123 6.54 1.31 -11.22
C GLU A 123 6.69 0.65 -9.86
N VAL A 124 5.60 0.63 -9.09
CA VAL A 124 5.47 -0.15 -7.85
C VAL A 124 4.35 -1.16 -8.05
N LEU A 125 4.72 -2.42 -8.09
CA LEU A 125 3.82 -3.53 -8.43
C LEU A 125 3.55 -4.38 -7.21
N GLN A 126 2.28 -4.60 -6.87
CA GLN A 126 1.91 -5.56 -5.83
C GLN A 126 2.28 -6.98 -6.27
N ASP A 127 3.05 -7.72 -5.46
CA ASP A 127 3.57 -9.03 -5.85
C ASP A 127 2.44 -10.07 -5.97
N LYS A 128 1.61 -10.21 -4.94
CA LYS A 128 0.50 -11.16 -4.90
C LYS A 128 -0.81 -10.46 -4.55
N LYS A 129 -1.94 -10.94 -5.08
CA LYS A 129 -3.27 -10.40 -4.77
C LYS A 129 -3.70 -10.69 -3.33
N TRP A 130 -3.42 -11.88 -2.86
CA TRP A 130 -3.70 -12.35 -1.51
C TRP A 130 -2.42 -12.36 -0.68
N GLN A 131 -2.38 -11.52 0.33
CA GLN A 131 -1.24 -11.35 1.25
C GLN A 131 -1.80 -10.98 2.64
N PRO A 132 -2.29 -11.94 3.41
CA PRO A 132 -3.06 -11.67 4.63
C PRO A 132 -2.22 -11.07 5.76
N ILE A 133 -0.94 -11.40 5.85
CA ILE A 133 -0.06 -10.97 6.95
C ILE A 133 0.96 -9.95 6.48
N THR A 134 1.71 -10.26 5.43
CA THR A 134 2.76 -9.39 4.92
C THR A 134 2.48 -9.03 3.47
N THR A 135 2.17 -7.77 3.21
CA THR A 135 1.97 -7.26 1.85
C THR A 135 3.31 -6.80 1.28
N THR A 136 3.62 -7.26 0.07
CA THR A 136 4.87 -6.92 -0.62
C THR A 136 4.61 -6.28 -1.97
N TYR A 137 5.52 -5.36 -2.33
CA TYR A 137 5.50 -4.63 -3.59
C TYR A 137 6.92 -4.58 -4.15
N THR A 138 7.05 -4.81 -5.45
CA THR A 138 8.33 -4.67 -6.16
C THR A 138 8.39 -3.32 -6.85
N VAL A 139 9.44 -2.56 -6.57
CA VAL A 139 9.78 -1.30 -7.26
C VAL A 139 10.62 -1.66 -8.48
N ARG A 140 10.23 -1.16 -9.66
CA ARG A 140 10.93 -1.40 -10.94
C ARG A 140 11.17 -0.09 -11.67
N ASP A 141 12.29 0.00 -12.36
CA ASP A 141 12.56 1.10 -13.27
C ASP A 141 11.78 0.98 -14.60
N PHE A 142 11.94 1.96 -15.49
CA PHE A 142 11.29 1.99 -16.80
C PHE A 142 11.70 0.81 -17.71
N ARG A 143 12.83 0.16 -17.44
CA ARG A 143 13.33 -1.02 -18.15
C ARG A 143 12.78 -2.33 -17.55
N GLY A 144 12.00 -2.24 -16.47
CA GLY A 144 11.48 -3.40 -15.75
C GLY A 144 12.47 -4.04 -14.78
N GLN A 145 13.65 -3.44 -14.57
CA GLN A 145 14.66 -3.93 -13.63
C GLN A 145 14.18 -3.71 -12.20
N PRO A 146 14.22 -4.72 -11.32
CA PRO A 146 13.86 -4.57 -9.92
C PRO A 146 14.90 -3.72 -9.20
N LEU A 147 14.46 -2.65 -8.52
CA LEU A 147 15.28 -1.77 -7.72
C LEU A 147 15.22 -2.11 -6.23
N ALA A 148 14.04 -2.48 -5.75
CA ALA A 148 13.81 -2.83 -4.36
C ALA A 148 12.48 -3.58 -4.20
N ARG A 149 12.32 -4.20 -3.03
CA ARG A 149 11.06 -4.80 -2.58
C ARG A 149 10.61 -4.14 -1.29
N LEU A 150 9.43 -3.54 -1.32
CA LEU A 150 8.81 -2.94 -0.15
C LEU A 150 7.93 -3.98 0.55
N ALA A 151 7.99 -4.06 1.87
CA ALA A 151 7.18 -4.99 2.65
C ALA A 151 6.53 -4.29 3.85
N LYS A 152 5.27 -4.64 4.11
CA LYS A 152 4.49 -4.17 5.24
C LYS A 152 3.82 -5.36 5.92
N ASN A 153 4.10 -5.57 7.21
CA ASN A 153 3.41 -6.57 8.01
C ASN A 153 2.31 -5.89 8.84
N TRP A 154 1.04 -6.26 8.59
CA TRP A 154 -0.08 -5.60 9.24
C TRP A 154 -0.21 -5.97 10.72
N LEU A 155 0.23 -7.15 11.15
CA LEU A 155 0.19 -7.56 12.57
C LEU A 155 1.08 -6.66 13.42
N TYR A 156 2.32 -6.42 12.99
CA TYR A 156 3.24 -5.51 13.68
C TYR A 156 2.79 -4.05 13.57
N ASN A 157 2.08 -3.69 12.49
CA ASN A 157 1.58 -2.35 12.26
C ASN A 157 0.34 -2.00 13.11
N VAL A 158 -0.19 -2.94 13.89
CA VAL A 158 -1.27 -2.65 14.86
C VAL A 158 -0.80 -1.67 15.92
N LEU A 159 0.45 -1.77 16.41
CA LEU A 159 0.99 -0.87 17.44
C LEU A 159 1.73 0.32 16.83
N ARG A 160 2.63 0.08 15.89
CA ARG A 160 3.47 1.10 15.25
C ARG A 160 3.66 0.76 13.78
N LYS A 161 3.38 1.70 12.91
CA LYS A 161 3.52 1.49 11.47
C LYS A 161 4.98 1.36 11.08
N ARG A 162 5.30 0.28 10.35
CA ARG A 162 6.65 -0.01 9.84
C ARG A 162 6.57 -0.53 8.42
N TRP A 163 7.50 -0.05 7.59
CA TRP A 163 7.76 -0.57 6.27
C TRP A 163 9.22 -0.99 6.17
N TYR A 164 9.45 -2.07 5.49
CA TYR A 164 10.77 -2.63 5.25
C TYR A 164 11.08 -2.54 3.77
N VAL A 165 12.31 -2.13 3.44
CA VAL A 165 12.81 -2.04 2.07
C VAL A 165 13.96 -3.01 1.93
N TYR A 166 13.78 -3.98 1.06
CA TYR A 166 14.80 -4.98 0.73
C TYR A 166 15.42 -4.63 -0.62
N ALA A 167 16.73 -4.74 -0.72
CA ALA A 167 17.45 -4.63 -1.99
C ALA A 167 17.14 -5.85 -2.90
N PRO A 168 17.50 -5.79 -4.21
CA PRO A 168 17.23 -6.89 -5.14
C PRO A 168 17.85 -8.23 -4.75
N ASP A 169 18.95 -8.23 -4.02
CA ASP A 169 19.63 -9.40 -3.47
C ASP A 169 18.98 -9.97 -2.21
N GLY A 170 17.96 -9.28 -1.68
CA GLY A 170 17.16 -9.71 -0.54
C GLY A 170 17.65 -9.21 0.83
N HIS A 171 18.77 -8.46 0.92
CA HIS A 171 19.17 -7.87 2.18
C HIS A 171 18.25 -6.69 2.57
N LEU A 172 18.06 -6.47 3.88
CA LEU A 172 17.27 -5.37 4.40
C LEU A 172 18.08 -4.07 4.25
N ALA A 173 17.62 -3.16 3.38
CA ALA A 173 18.33 -1.92 3.08
C ALA A 173 17.85 -0.74 3.96
N LEU A 174 16.52 -0.62 4.16
CA LEU A 174 15.93 0.48 4.90
C LEU A 174 14.72 0.03 5.73
N VAL A 175 14.46 0.77 6.81
CA VAL A 175 13.24 0.65 7.62
C VAL A 175 12.62 2.03 7.76
N ALA A 176 11.38 2.20 7.29
CA ALA A 176 10.59 3.38 7.62
C ALA A 176 9.70 3.05 8.82
N LYS A 177 9.85 3.78 9.91
CA LYS A 177 9.05 3.64 11.13
C LYS A 177 8.36 4.94 11.50
N GLU A 178 7.18 4.84 12.08
CA GLU A 178 6.45 5.98 12.61
C GLU A 178 7.28 6.65 13.72
N ASP A 179 7.40 7.96 13.68
CA ASP A 179 8.29 8.74 14.54
C ASP A 179 7.93 8.62 16.02
N SER A 180 6.64 8.69 16.37
CA SER A 180 6.20 8.71 17.76
C SER A 180 5.23 7.56 18.09
N LEU A 181 5.62 6.69 19.05
CA LEU A 181 4.74 5.67 19.62
C LEU A 181 3.55 6.29 20.36
N PHE A 182 3.78 7.37 21.10
CA PHE A 182 2.74 8.05 21.89
C PHE A 182 1.64 8.59 20.97
N LEU A 183 1.99 9.27 19.89
CA LEU A 183 1.04 9.77 18.91
C LEU A 183 0.32 8.63 18.16
N SER A 184 1.02 7.52 17.93
CA SER A 184 0.43 6.33 17.32
C SER A 184 -0.67 5.72 18.19
N ILE A 185 -0.46 5.62 19.49
CA ILE A 185 -1.44 5.12 20.47
C ILE A 185 -2.60 6.11 20.62
N LEU A 186 -2.29 7.41 20.74
CA LEU A 186 -3.28 8.46 20.96
C LEU A 186 -4.30 8.55 19.81
N ARG A 187 -3.86 8.35 18.55
CA ARG A 187 -4.76 8.31 17.38
C ARG A 187 -5.77 7.18 17.38
N ARG A 188 -5.58 6.14 18.18
CA ARG A 188 -6.51 4.99 18.30
C ARG A 188 -7.62 5.22 19.31
N ILE A 189 -7.51 6.24 20.12
CA ILE A 189 -8.58 6.65 21.02
C ILE A 189 -9.66 7.33 20.16
N PRO A 190 -10.94 6.89 20.24
CA PRO A 190 -12.03 7.38 19.38
C PRO A 190 -12.50 8.79 19.80
N LEU A 191 -11.58 9.73 19.87
CA LEU A 191 -11.86 11.14 20.12
C LEU A 191 -11.59 11.94 18.83
N PRO A 192 -12.54 12.77 18.35
CA PRO A 192 -12.49 13.42 17.04
C PRO A 192 -11.25 14.30 16.83
N PHE A 193 -10.68 14.84 17.92
CA PHE A 193 -9.49 15.69 17.84
C PHE A 193 -8.18 14.93 17.54
N PHE A 194 -8.09 13.64 17.87
CA PHE A 194 -6.86 12.86 17.66
C PHE A 194 -6.71 12.31 16.23
N ALA A 195 -7.79 12.28 15.46
CA ALA A 195 -7.74 11.95 14.03
C ALA A 195 -6.89 12.97 13.21
N LEU A 196 -6.70 14.18 13.74
CA LEU A 196 -5.89 15.24 13.12
C LEU A 196 -4.38 15.08 13.38
N LEU A 197 -3.95 14.17 14.27
CA LEU A 197 -2.54 13.94 14.54
C LEU A 197 -1.83 13.37 13.31
N LEU A 198 -0.86 14.12 12.84
CA LEU A 198 -0.11 13.82 11.63
C LEU A 198 0.80 12.62 11.83
N THR A 199 0.80 11.71 10.86
CA THR A 199 1.73 10.58 10.84
C THR A 199 3.00 11.00 10.13
N ASN A 200 4.11 11.03 10.85
CA ASN A 200 5.44 11.22 10.30
C ASN A 200 6.19 9.90 10.34
N PHE A 201 7.05 9.68 9.37
CA PHE A 201 7.93 8.51 9.34
C PHE A 201 9.38 8.95 9.28
N VAL A 202 10.22 8.22 9.99
CA VAL A 202 11.67 8.33 9.91
C VAL A 202 12.18 7.13 9.13
N ILE A 203 13.06 7.37 8.17
CA ILE A 203 13.69 6.35 7.33
C ILE A 203 15.09 6.10 7.88
N LEU A 204 15.38 4.84 8.23
CA LEU A 204 16.59 4.43 8.93
C LEU A 204 17.30 3.33 8.16
N ARG A 205 18.61 3.21 8.38
CA ARG A 205 19.38 2.01 8.02
C ARG A 205 19.24 0.93 9.09
N PRO A 206 19.21 -0.37 8.71
CA PRO A 206 19.09 -1.47 9.69
C PRO A 206 20.28 -1.58 10.64
N GLU A 207 21.48 -1.26 10.17
CA GLU A 207 22.78 -1.47 10.86
C GLU A 207 23.11 -0.42 11.92
N GLY A 208 22.29 0.58 12.05
CA GLY A 208 22.43 1.64 13.04
C GLY A 208 21.20 2.54 12.99
N GLU A 209 20.82 3.15 14.08
CA GLU A 209 19.67 4.06 14.10
C GLU A 209 19.89 5.36 13.29
N ASN A 210 20.83 5.33 12.34
CA ASN A 210 21.14 6.49 11.51
C ASN A 210 19.97 6.83 10.59
N THR A 211 19.40 8.00 10.81
CA THR A 211 18.36 8.56 9.97
C THR A 211 18.93 8.95 8.61
N VAL A 212 18.38 8.39 7.54
CA VAL A 212 18.74 8.70 6.16
C VAL A 212 17.67 9.53 5.44
N GLY A 213 16.49 9.64 6.04
CA GLY A 213 15.43 10.49 5.50
C GLY A 213 14.22 10.57 6.43
N GLU A 214 13.35 11.50 6.10
CA GLU A 214 12.12 11.76 6.82
C GLU A 214 10.94 11.95 5.85
N PHE A 215 9.78 11.42 6.23
CA PHE A 215 8.54 11.63 5.49
C PHE A 215 7.54 12.31 6.42
N LYS A 216 7.29 13.59 6.16
CA LYS A 216 6.46 14.45 7.03
C LYS A 216 5.20 14.91 6.29
N ARG A 217 4.07 14.82 6.96
CA ARG A 217 2.82 15.43 6.50
C ARG A 217 2.78 16.90 6.94
N LYS A 218 2.61 17.82 5.98
CA LYS A 218 2.35 19.22 6.29
C LYS A 218 0.87 19.43 6.60
N PHE A 219 0.59 20.18 7.65
CA PHE A 219 -0.77 20.57 8.01
C PHE A 219 -1.30 21.61 7.00
N THR A 220 -2.05 21.13 6.01
CA THR A 220 -2.71 21.98 5.00
C THR A 220 -4.05 21.36 4.65
N ILE A 221 -4.99 22.17 4.12
CA ILE A 221 -6.31 21.70 3.64
C ILE A 221 -6.15 20.60 2.57
N LEU A 222 -5.07 20.66 1.80
CA LEU A 222 -4.68 19.64 0.82
C LEU A 222 -3.63 18.74 1.46
N ASP A 223 -3.79 17.43 1.35
CA ASP A 223 -2.80 16.46 1.83
C ASP A 223 -1.46 16.68 1.10
N ARG A 224 -0.54 17.31 1.81
CA ARG A 224 0.82 17.59 1.35
C ARG A 224 1.81 16.86 2.21
N TYR A 225 2.75 16.18 1.57
CA TYR A 225 3.83 15.47 2.23
C TYR A 225 5.16 15.97 1.72
N VAL A 226 6.17 15.92 2.57
CA VAL A 226 7.56 16.19 2.22
C VAL A 226 8.35 14.93 2.50
N LEU A 227 8.99 14.40 1.47
CA LEU A 227 10.04 13.43 1.60
C LEU A 227 11.36 14.19 1.57
N ASP A 228 12.10 14.13 2.68
CA ASP A 228 13.40 14.77 2.85
C ASP A 228 14.48 13.70 3.03
N MET A 229 15.37 13.61 2.06
CA MET A 229 16.51 12.68 2.03
C MET A 229 17.85 13.41 2.27
N SER A 230 17.84 14.68 2.68
CA SER A 230 19.05 15.46 2.97
C SER A 230 19.95 14.86 4.06
N PRO A 231 19.43 14.08 5.05
CA PRO A 231 20.30 13.38 5.99
C PRO A 231 21.24 12.34 5.35
N ASP A 232 20.88 11.76 4.20
CA ASP A 232 21.72 10.82 3.44
C ASP A 232 22.71 11.58 2.54
N ARG A 233 23.68 12.26 3.15
CA ARG A 233 24.68 13.11 2.47
C ARG A 233 25.51 12.36 1.43
N GLU A 234 25.82 11.10 1.69
CA GLU A 234 26.60 10.24 0.80
C GLU A 234 25.77 9.69 -0.37
N ARG A 235 24.46 9.97 -0.41
CA ARG A 235 23.54 9.52 -1.45
C ARG A 235 23.58 8.01 -1.70
N THR A 236 23.68 7.26 -0.64
CA THR A 236 23.75 5.79 -0.67
C THR A 236 22.39 5.15 -0.92
N VAL A 237 21.29 5.87 -0.67
CA VAL A 237 19.92 5.43 -0.92
C VAL A 237 19.49 5.87 -2.33
N ASP A 238 19.03 4.92 -3.14
CA ASP A 238 18.45 5.24 -4.45
C ASP A 238 17.20 6.13 -4.27
N ARG A 239 17.23 7.34 -4.78
CA ARG A 239 16.15 8.33 -4.66
C ARG A 239 14.83 7.87 -5.30
N ARG A 240 14.89 6.99 -6.29
CA ARG A 240 13.70 6.36 -6.90
C ARG A 240 13.01 5.46 -5.89
N VAL A 241 13.78 4.67 -5.16
CA VAL A 241 13.27 3.78 -4.10
C VAL A 241 12.72 4.59 -2.93
N ALA A 242 13.42 5.64 -2.51
CA ALA A 242 12.96 6.54 -1.45
C ALA A 242 11.62 7.22 -1.83
N LEU A 243 11.49 7.72 -3.06
CA LEU A 243 10.25 8.33 -3.54
C LEU A 243 9.11 7.31 -3.64
N ALA A 244 9.38 6.11 -4.15
CA ALA A 244 8.41 5.02 -4.18
C ALA A 244 7.91 4.67 -2.77
N LEU A 245 8.84 4.56 -1.81
CA LEU A 245 8.51 4.35 -0.40
C LEU A 245 7.63 5.49 0.14
N GLY A 246 8.00 6.75 -0.10
CA GLY A 246 7.23 7.93 0.35
C GLY A 246 5.78 7.91 -0.13
N VAL A 247 5.53 7.62 -1.41
CA VAL A 247 4.17 7.49 -1.94
C VAL A 247 3.45 6.28 -1.32
N MET A 248 4.16 5.16 -1.07
CA MET A 248 3.57 3.99 -0.44
C MET A 248 3.26 4.18 1.05
N LEU A 249 4.00 5.05 1.76
CA LEU A 249 3.69 5.42 3.15
C LEU A 249 2.34 6.12 3.26
N ASP A 250 1.92 6.89 2.25
CA ASP A 250 0.59 7.48 2.23
C ASP A 250 -0.47 6.52 1.66
N THR A 251 -0.29 6.03 0.43
CA THR A 251 -1.29 5.20 -0.25
C THR A 251 -1.50 3.83 0.39
N GLY A 252 -0.45 3.25 0.95
CA GLY A 252 -0.48 1.94 1.60
C GLY A 252 -1.11 1.98 3.00
N GLU A 253 -1.21 3.16 3.63
CA GLU A 253 -1.83 3.34 4.93
C GLU A 253 -3.31 3.71 4.86
N ARG A 254 -3.77 4.21 3.72
CA ARG A 254 -5.20 4.46 3.48
C ARG A 254 -5.90 3.15 3.10
N ARG A 255 -6.86 2.77 3.89
CA ARG A 255 -7.77 1.64 3.62
C ARG A 255 -9.15 2.17 3.25
#